data_a5d2bb0a618cec658957d7cd8f37b660
#
_entry.id   a5d2bb0a618cec658957d7cd8f37b660
#
_cell.length_a   1.000
_cell.length_b   1.000
_cell.length_c   1.000
_cell.angle_alpha   90.00
_cell.angle_beta   90.00
_cell.angle_gamma   90.00
#
_symmetry.space_group_name_H-M   'P 1'
#
loop_
_entity.id
_entity.type
_entity.pdbx_description
1 polymer ?
#
loop_
_entity_poly.entity_id
_entity_poly.type
_entity_poly.pdbx_seq_one_letter_code
_entity_poly.pdbx_strand_id
1 'polypeptide(L)' 'MKKSYLIEVDCAGCALKMETAAKNTIGVNNASVNFMTQKMTVEFEDGADAESVMKAVVKNCKKASSDGEILL' A
#
# COMPACT_ATOMS: atom_id res chain seq x y z
N MET A 1 -2.43 -10.91 -9.47
CA MET A 1 -3.72 -10.30 -9.12
C MET A 1 -3.50 -8.89 -8.63
N LYS A 2 -4.32 -7.97 -9.06
CA LYS A 2 -4.12 -6.54 -8.83
C LYS A 2 -5.39 -5.93 -8.24
N LYS A 3 -5.25 -5.16 -7.17
CA LYS A 3 -6.38 -4.48 -6.53
C LYS A 3 -6.02 -3.04 -6.20
N SER A 4 -7.03 -2.17 -6.23
CA SER A 4 -6.86 -0.77 -5.86
C SER A 4 -7.60 -0.49 -4.55
N TYR A 5 -7.00 0.35 -3.72
CA TYR A 5 -7.56 0.72 -2.43
C TYR A 5 -7.54 2.23 -2.28
N LEU A 6 -8.51 2.77 -1.57
CA LEU A 6 -8.52 4.18 -1.23
C LEU A 6 -7.57 4.42 -0.07
N ILE A 7 -6.84 5.51 -0.12
CA ILE A 7 -5.93 5.90 0.95
C ILE A 7 -6.16 7.35 1.34
N GLU A 8 -5.71 7.72 2.51
CA GLU A 8 -5.68 9.11 2.96
C GLU A 8 -4.25 9.47 3.28
N VAL A 9 -3.69 10.42 2.57
CA VAL A 9 -2.34 10.89 2.79
C VAL A 9 -2.26 12.36 2.41
N ASP A 10 -1.62 13.17 3.25
CA ASP A 10 -1.56 14.61 3.07
C ASP A 10 -0.27 15.09 2.39
N CYS A 11 0.67 14.22 2.18
CA CYS A 11 2.01 14.58 1.74
C CYS A 11 2.50 13.62 0.66
N ALA A 12 3.03 14.16 -0.43
CA ALA A 12 3.56 13.34 -1.52
C ALA A 12 4.71 12.46 -1.05
N GLY A 13 5.57 12.97 -0.17
CA GLY A 13 6.64 12.18 0.41
C GLY A 13 6.13 11.01 1.25
N CYS A 14 5.03 11.22 1.95
CA CYS A 14 4.38 10.15 2.71
C CYS A 14 3.81 9.09 1.79
N ALA A 15 3.24 9.50 0.65
CA ALA A 15 2.72 8.58 -0.35
C ALA A 15 3.86 7.69 -0.89
N LEU A 16 5.03 8.27 -1.15
CA LEU A 16 6.20 7.50 -1.61
C LEU A 16 6.66 6.50 -0.55
N LYS A 17 6.64 6.88 0.71
CA LYS A 17 7.00 5.98 1.80
C LYS A 17 6.03 4.80 1.88
N MET A 18 4.74 5.07 1.71
CA MET A 18 3.73 4.03 1.69
C MET A 18 3.96 3.07 0.52
N GLU A 19 4.25 3.61 -0.66
CA GLU A 19 4.56 2.79 -1.83
C GLU A 19 5.76 1.88 -1.57
N THR A 20 6.83 2.42 -1.05
CA THR A 20 8.04 1.65 -0.74
C THR A 20 7.74 0.56 0.29
N ALA A 21 7.01 0.91 1.34
CA ALA A 21 6.64 -0.06 2.37
C ALA A 21 5.79 -1.20 1.80
N ALA A 22 4.84 -0.86 0.92
CA ALA A 22 4.00 -1.86 0.27
C ALA A 22 4.84 -2.78 -0.62
N LYS A 23 5.75 -2.22 -1.40
CA LYS A 23 6.63 -3.01 -2.28
C LYS A 23 7.51 -3.98 -1.50
N ASN A 24 7.90 -3.60 -0.31
CA ASN A 24 8.76 -4.43 0.55
C ASN A 24 7.99 -5.47 1.35
N THR A 25 6.67 -5.48 1.24
CA THR A 25 5.85 -6.47 1.93
C THR A 25 5.88 -7.81 1.18
N ILE A 26 6.06 -8.89 1.92
CA ILE A 26 6.06 -10.24 1.35
C ILE A 26 4.67 -10.54 0.78
N GLY A 27 4.63 -11.05 -0.44
CA GLY A 27 3.39 -11.34 -1.14
C GLY A 27 2.95 -10.24 -2.10
N VAL A 28 3.65 -9.10 -2.08
CA VAL A 28 3.40 -8.00 -3.01
C VAL A 28 4.42 -8.07 -4.16
N ASN A 29 3.94 -8.21 -5.38
CA ASN A 29 4.78 -8.20 -6.56
C ASN A 29 5.14 -6.77 -6.97
N ASN A 30 4.17 -5.86 -6.88
CA ASN A 30 4.38 -4.46 -7.19
C ASN A 30 3.34 -3.62 -6.46
N ALA A 31 3.64 -2.35 -6.25
CA ALA A 31 2.70 -1.43 -5.63
C ALA A 31 2.92 -0.03 -6.20
N SER A 32 1.84 0.71 -6.30
CA SER A 32 1.87 2.07 -6.82
C SER A 32 0.87 2.92 -6.04
N VAL A 33 1.27 4.13 -5.70
CA VAL A 33 0.42 5.07 -4.98
C VAL A 33 0.20 6.29 -5.85
N ASN A 34 -1.05 6.68 -6.06
CA ASN A 34 -1.39 7.89 -6.76
C ASN A 34 -1.87 8.92 -5.75
N PHE A 35 -1.03 9.91 -5.49
CA PHE A 35 -1.32 10.97 -4.53
C PHE A 35 -2.50 11.84 -4.99
N MET A 36 -2.59 12.07 -6.28
CA MET A 36 -3.63 12.94 -6.84
C MET A 36 -5.04 12.37 -6.66
N THR A 37 -5.18 11.06 -6.82
CA THR A 37 -6.48 10.39 -6.68
C THR A 37 -6.65 9.74 -5.30
N GLN A 38 -5.62 9.76 -4.47
CA GLN A 38 -5.63 9.11 -3.16
C GLN A 38 -5.99 7.63 -3.27
N LYS A 39 -5.30 6.95 -4.19
CA LYS A 39 -5.51 5.52 -4.43
C LYS A 39 -4.18 4.79 -4.43
N MET A 40 -4.19 3.59 -3.89
CA MET A 40 -3.05 2.69 -3.92
C MET A 40 -3.43 1.44 -4.72
N THR A 41 -2.62 1.10 -5.70
CA THR A 41 -2.78 -0.13 -6.48
C THR A 41 -1.72 -1.11 -6.01
N VAL A 42 -2.14 -2.30 -5.62
CA VAL A 42 -1.23 -3.35 -5.16
C VAL A 42 -1.38 -4.55 -6.07
N GLU A 43 -0.26 -5.02 -6.58
CA GLU A 43 -0.20 -6.24 -7.38
C GLU A 43 0.32 -7.37 -6.50
N PHE A 44 -0.48 -8.40 -6.33
CA PHE A 44 -0.16 -9.54 -5.47
C PHE A 44 0.53 -10.63 -6.27
N GLU A 45 1.42 -11.36 -5.62
CA GLU A 45 2.06 -12.52 -6.23
C GLU A 45 1.05 -13.66 -6.38
N ASP A 46 1.34 -14.57 -7.31
CA ASP A 46 0.50 -15.74 -7.53
C ASP A 46 0.43 -16.58 -6.25
N GLY A 47 -0.79 -16.94 -5.89
CA GLY A 47 -1.02 -17.73 -4.69
C GLY A 47 -1.05 -16.93 -3.40
N ALA A 48 -0.77 -15.63 -3.45
CA ALA A 48 -0.84 -14.79 -2.26
C ALA A 48 -2.29 -14.49 -1.89
N ASP A 49 -2.57 -14.49 -0.57
CA ASP A 49 -3.87 -14.10 -0.06
C ASP A 49 -3.92 -12.58 0.10
N ALA A 50 -4.72 -11.92 -0.74
CA ALA A 50 -4.82 -10.47 -0.75
C ALA A 50 -5.15 -9.90 0.63
N GLU A 51 -6.05 -10.54 1.36
CA GLU A 51 -6.46 -10.07 2.67
C GLU A 51 -5.30 -10.10 3.68
N SER A 52 -4.59 -11.22 3.75
CA SER A 52 -3.44 -11.36 4.64
C SER A 52 -2.32 -10.41 4.24
N VAL A 53 -2.06 -10.30 2.94
CA VAL A 53 -1.01 -9.42 2.42
C VAL A 53 -1.35 -7.96 2.74
N MET A 54 -2.59 -7.55 2.58
CA MET A 54 -2.99 -6.17 2.86
C MET A 54 -2.87 -5.83 4.34
N LYS A 55 -3.11 -6.76 5.23
CA LYS A 55 -2.88 -6.54 6.66
C LYS A 55 -1.42 -6.20 6.93
N ALA A 56 -0.50 -6.91 6.29
CA ALA A 56 0.92 -6.64 6.40
C ALA A 56 1.29 -5.31 5.75
N VAL A 57 0.70 -5.00 4.61
CA VAL A 57 0.92 -3.72 3.91
C VAL A 57 0.49 -2.55 4.80
N VAL A 58 -0.69 -2.62 5.39
CA VAL A 58 -1.19 -1.57 6.29
C VAL A 58 -0.23 -1.37 7.46
N LYS A 59 0.22 -2.46 8.07
CA LYS A 59 1.14 -2.39 9.19
C LYS A 59 2.47 -1.75 8.79
N ASN A 60 3.03 -2.15 7.65
CA ASN A 60 4.29 -1.61 7.16
C ASN A 60 4.15 -0.13 6.78
N CYS A 61 3.03 0.24 6.19
CA CYS A 61 2.79 1.64 5.82
C CYS A 61 2.69 2.52 7.06
N LYS A 62 2.07 2.05 8.12
CA LYS A 62 1.99 2.80 9.38
C LYS A 62 3.36 3.00 10.01
N LYS A 63 4.25 2.02 9.88
CA LYS A 63 5.62 2.13 10.36
C LYS A 63 6.43 3.13 9.56
N ALA A 64 6.22 3.17 8.25
CA ALA A 64 6.94 4.06 7.35
C ALA A 64 6.41 5.49 7.43
N SER A 65 5.08 5.65 7.56
CA SER A 65 4.43 6.94 7.64
C SER A 65 3.19 6.86 8.52
N SER A 66 3.23 7.50 9.67
CA SER A 66 2.09 7.53 10.59
C SER A 66 0.96 8.43 10.09
N ASP A 67 1.24 9.31 9.14
CA ASP A 67 0.27 10.27 8.62
C ASP A 67 -0.61 9.69 7.51
N GLY A 68 -0.20 8.57 6.93
CA GLY A 68 -0.97 7.92 5.87
C GLY A 68 -1.86 6.82 6.39
N GLU A 69 -3.00 6.63 5.75
CA GLU A 69 -3.94 5.59 6.12
C GLU A 69 -4.49 4.89 4.90
N ILE A 70 -4.65 3.58 4.99
CA ILE A 70 -5.26 2.78 3.93
C ILE A 70 -6.66 2.40 4.38
N LEU A 71 -7.63 2.76 3.54
CA LEU A 71 -9.05 2.46 3.81
C LEU A 71 -9.38 1.08 3.23
N LEU A 72 -9.55 0.12 4.09
CA LEU A 72 -9.91 -1.25 3.68
C LEU A 72 -11.38 -1.51 3.79
#